data_c64b7482ffb2e7572f9f62fc391e104a
#
_entry.id   c64b7482ffb2e7572f9f62fc391e104a
#
_cell.length_a   1.000
_cell.length_b   1.000
_cell.length_c   1.000
_cell.angle_alpha   90.00
_cell.angle_beta   90.00
_cell.angle_gamma   90.00
#
_symmetry.space_group_name_H-M   'P 1'
#
loop_
_entity.id
_entity.type
_entity.pdbx_description
1 polymer ?
#
loop_
_entity_poly.entity_id
_entity_poly.type
_entity_poly.pdbx_seq_one_letter_code
_entity_poly.pdbx_strand_id
1 'polypeptide(L)'
;RPGGKKSPPPPQPIQVKVNQIGYKPDDTKTVIVTSKDDEKFKIVDAKTDETMFVGAYGELSYDKSAESNVRHGDFTEFKTPGTYKIISSPSGASYEFSIGDDLYDDVYKDVVLMLYKQRCGTEVTKDIAGDFAHEACHMQEATVYGDTSGTKIDVSGGWHDAGDYGRYVVSGAKTVQDLFLAYEDYGQTADDLGIPESGNKTPDLLDEAKYELDWMLKMQDAASGGVY
;
A
#
# COMPACT_ATOMS: atom_id res chain seq x y z
N ARG A 1 -13.36 11.83 48.56
CA ARG A 1 -12.74 11.75 47.21
C ARG A 1 -13.76 11.13 46.28
N PRO A 2 -14.14 11.75 45.15
CA PRO A 2 -15.04 11.11 44.17
C PRO A 2 -14.31 9.94 43.50
N GLY A 3 -14.98 8.78 43.43
CA GLY A 3 -14.44 7.57 42.82
C GLY A 3 -14.16 7.79 41.32
N GLY A 4 -12.89 7.71 40.95
CA GLY A 4 -12.46 7.77 39.58
C GLY A 4 -13.15 6.63 38.76
N LYS A 5 -13.89 6.97 37.73
CA LYS A 5 -14.37 5.99 36.75
C LYS A 5 -13.14 5.33 36.14
N LYS A 6 -12.99 4.02 36.34
CA LYS A 6 -11.96 3.24 35.64
C LYS A 6 -12.25 3.37 34.12
N SER A 7 -11.23 3.72 33.36
CA SER A 7 -11.30 3.66 31.89
C SER A 7 -11.77 2.26 31.49
N PRO A 8 -12.65 2.13 30.45
CA PRO A 8 -12.99 0.82 29.94
C PRO A 8 -11.74 0.05 29.53
N PRO A 9 -11.70 -1.28 29.72
CA PRO A 9 -10.56 -2.06 29.27
C PRO A 9 -10.36 -1.86 27.76
N PRO A 10 -9.12 -1.92 27.26
CA PRO A 10 -8.88 -1.85 25.82
C PRO A 10 -9.67 -2.95 25.10
N PRO A 11 -10.15 -2.67 23.87
CA PRO A 11 -10.86 -3.69 23.10
C PRO A 11 -9.97 -4.93 22.96
N GLN A 12 -10.57 -6.12 23.11
CA GLN A 12 -9.84 -7.36 22.93
C GLN A 12 -9.38 -7.49 21.47
N PRO A 13 -8.17 -7.95 21.22
CA PRO A 13 -7.68 -8.11 19.86
C PRO A 13 -8.58 -9.11 19.10
N ILE A 14 -8.92 -8.77 17.87
CA ILE A 14 -9.70 -9.66 16.98
C ILE A 14 -8.87 -10.91 16.73
N GLN A 15 -9.45 -12.08 17.04
CA GLN A 15 -8.78 -13.37 16.91
C GLN A 15 -8.96 -14.02 15.53
N VAL A 16 -10.03 -13.67 14.81
CA VAL A 16 -10.33 -14.16 13.45
C VAL A 16 -9.79 -13.15 12.45
N LYS A 17 -8.82 -13.55 11.67
CA LYS A 17 -8.07 -12.65 10.77
C LYS A 17 -8.26 -13.04 9.32
N VAL A 18 -8.50 -12.04 8.49
CA VAL A 18 -8.63 -12.13 7.03
C VAL A 18 -7.85 -11.01 6.36
N ASN A 19 -7.64 -11.10 5.05
CA ASN A 19 -7.20 -9.96 4.27
C ASN A 19 -8.32 -8.91 4.24
N GLN A 20 -8.09 -7.75 4.85
CA GLN A 20 -9.10 -6.70 4.99
C GLN A 20 -9.34 -5.92 3.69
N ILE A 21 -8.39 -5.93 2.74
CA ILE A 21 -8.64 -5.40 1.40
C ILE A 21 -9.65 -6.29 0.69
N GLY A 22 -9.51 -7.61 0.83
CA GLY A 22 -10.38 -8.61 0.28
C GLY A 22 -9.66 -9.61 -0.63
N TYR A 23 -10.42 -10.30 -1.46
CA TYR A 23 -9.95 -11.36 -2.34
C TYR A 23 -10.62 -11.26 -3.71
N LYS A 24 -9.88 -11.51 -4.77
CA LYS A 24 -10.52 -11.78 -6.06
C LYS A 24 -11.24 -13.13 -6.01
N PRO A 25 -12.29 -13.36 -6.84
CA PRO A 25 -13.06 -14.60 -6.80
C PRO A 25 -12.22 -15.87 -6.93
N ASP A 26 -11.17 -15.83 -7.75
CA ASP A 26 -10.30 -16.97 -8.03
C ASP A 26 -9.02 -17.02 -7.16
N ASP A 27 -8.82 -16.08 -6.26
CA ASP A 27 -7.69 -16.09 -5.33
C ASP A 27 -7.79 -17.27 -4.36
N THR A 28 -6.64 -17.73 -3.88
CA THR A 28 -6.57 -18.54 -2.66
C THR A 28 -7.02 -17.71 -1.48
N LYS A 29 -8.03 -18.18 -0.76
CA LYS A 29 -8.66 -17.45 0.35
C LYS A 29 -8.51 -18.19 1.66
N THR A 30 -7.82 -17.54 2.61
CA THR A 30 -7.51 -18.13 3.90
C THR A 30 -8.00 -17.26 5.04
N VAL A 31 -8.62 -17.88 6.03
CA VAL A 31 -8.90 -17.29 7.34
C VAL A 31 -7.94 -17.88 8.37
N ILE A 32 -7.48 -17.06 9.29
CA ILE A 32 -6.60 -17.48 10.39
C ILE A 32 -7.28 -17.19 11.72
N VAL A 33 -7.20 -18.17 12.63
CA VAL A 33 -7.66 -18.00 14.01
C VAL A 33 -6.53 -18.39 14.98
N THR A 34 -6.39 -17.59 16.06
CA THR A 34 -5.38 -17.84 17.10
C THR A 34 -5.88 -18.72 18.25
N SER A 35 -7.13 -19.14 18.20
CA SER A 35 -7.73 -20.04 19.19
C SER A 35 -7.52 -21.51 18.83
N LYS A 36 -7.22 -22.32 19.83
CA LYS A 36 -7.13 -23.78 19.69
C LYS A 36 -8.53 -24.46 19.66
N ASP A 37 -9.56 -23.76 20.09
CA ASP A 37 -10.90 -24.33 20.35
C ASP A 37 -11.86 -24.10 19.17
N ASP A 38 -11.47 -23.30 18.18
CA ASP A 38 -12.24 -23.07 16.97
C ASP A 38 -12.00 -24.23 15.97
N GLU A 39 -13.05 -24.94 15.62
CA GLU A 39 -12.99 -26.05 14.65
C GLU A 39 -13.61 -25.69 13.30
N LYS A 40 -14.57 -24.78 13.30
CA LYS A 40 -15.34 -24.38 12.12
C LYS A 40 -15.53 -22.86 12.07
N PHE A 41 -15.76 -22.38 10.87
CA PHE A 41 -16.13 -21.00 10.62
C PHE A 41 -17.30 -20.89 9.65
N LYS A 42 -17.99 -19.75 9.69
CA LYS A 42 -19.05 -19.40 8.74
C LYS A 42 -18.68 -18.09 8.08
N ILE A 43 -18.86 -17.99 6.77
CA ILE A 43 -18.89 -16.72 6.07
C ILE A 43 -20.35 -16.28 6.05
N VAL A 44 -20.60 -15.07 6.52
CA VAL A 44 -21.91 -14.46 6.51
C VAL A 44 -21.91 -13.18 5.71
N ASP A 45 -23.01 -12.89 5.03
CA ASP A 45 -23.22 -11.58 4.40
C ASP A 45 -23.17 -10.48 5.47
N ALA A 46 -22.39 -9.42 5.21
CA ALA A 46 -22.13 -8.39 6.23
C ALA A 46 -23.37 -7.57 6.61
N LYS A 47 -24.39 -7.52 5.73
CA LYS A 47 -25.62 -6.74 5.95
C LYS A 47 -26.77 -7.55 6.53
N THR A 48 -26.88 -8.81 6.06
CA THR A 48 -28.04 -9.65 6.40
C THR A 48 -27.76 -10.68 7.48
N ASP A 49 -26.49 -10.93 7.80
CA ASP A 49 -25.98 -12.02 8.64
C ASP A 49 -26.38 -13.43 8.14
N GLU A 50 -26.84 -13.54 6.87
CA GLU A 50 -27.13 -14.81 6.24
C GLU A 50 -25.83 -15.63 6.05
N THR A 51 -25.89 -16.93 6.39
CA THR A 51 -24.76 -17.82 6.19
C THR A 51 -24.61 -18.19 4.72
N MET A 52 -23.50 -17.80 4.11
CA MET A 52 -23.18 -18.02 2.71
C MET A 52 -22.26 -19.24 2.49
N PHE A 53 -21.41 -19.55 3.47
CA PHE A 53 -20.45 -20.66 3.39
C PHE A 53 -20.11 -21.17 4.78
N VAL A 54 -19.79 -22.45 4.88
CA VAL A 54 -19.31 -23.09 6.13
C VAL A 54 -18.04 -23.86 5.82
N GLY A 55 -16.96 -23.54 6.53
CA GLY A 55 -15.68 -24.22 6.42
C GLY A 55 -15.20 -24.78 7.74
N ALA A 56 -14.13 -25.56 7.68
CA ALA A 56 -13.44 -26.08 8.85
C ALA A 56 -12.01 -25.55 8.88
N TYR A 57 -11.49 -25.39 10.10
CA TYR A 57 -10.06 -25.13 10.31
C TYR A 57 -9.26 -26.41 10.25
N GLY A 58 -8.03 -26.30 9.75
CA GLY A 58 -7.03 -27.34 9.84
C GLY A 58 -6.45 -27.53 11.25
N GLU A 59 -5.39 -28.30 11.33
CA GLU A 59 -4.71 -28.57 12.60
C GLU A 59 -4.05 -27.30 13.18
N LEU A 60 -3.91 -27.29 14.51
CA LEU A 60 -3.19 -26.24 15.21
C LEU A 60 -1.69 -26.34 14.90
N SER A 61 -1.09 -25.28 14.42
CA SER A 61 0.34 -25.19 14.09
C SER A 61 0.97 -23.93 14.69
N TYR A 62 2.25 -23.99 15.00
CA TYR A 62 2.98 -22.83 15.47
C TYR A 62 3.53 -22.01 14.30
N ASP A 63 3.10 -20.77 14.20
CA ASP A 63 3.64 -19.80 13.24
C ASP A 63 4.79 -19.04 13.89
N LYS A 64 6.00 -19.21 13.34
CA LYS A 64 7.22 -18.57 13.85
C LYS A 64 7.22 -17.05 13.63
N SER A 65 6.59 -16.57 12.57
CA SER A 65 6.54 -15.13 12.24
C SER A 65 5.62 -14.38 13.18
N ALA A 66 4.51 -15.00 13.56
CA ALA A 66 3.54 -14.44 14.50
C ALA A 66 3.83 -14.81 15.96
N GLU A 67 4.82 -15.66 16.22
CA GLU A 67 5.13 -16.24 17.54
C GLU A 67 3.88 -16.79 18.26
N SER A 68 2.98 -17.43 17.51
CA SER A 68 1.67 -17.84 18.00
C SER A 68 1.22 -19.16 17.39
N ASN A 69 0.40 -19.90 18.14
CA ASN A 69 -0.31 -21.04 17.58
C ASN A 69 -1.52 -20.55 16.81
N VAL A 70 -1.69 -21.06 15.59
CA VAL A 70 -2.75 -20.67 14.67
C VAL A 70 -3.42 -21.88 14.02
N ARG A 71 -4.65 -21.72 13.60
CA ARG A 71 -5.32 -22.62 12.65
C ARG A 71 -5.63 -21.86 11.38
N HIS A 72 -5.50 -22.51 10.25
CA HIS A 72 -5.86 -21.99 8.93
C HIS A 72 -7.15 -22.64 8.46
N GLY A 73 -8.06 -21.84 7.97
CA GLY A 73 -9.27 -22.28 7.28
C GLY A 73 -9.22 -21.84 5.82
N ASP A 74 -9.52 -22.74 4.90
CA ASP A 74 -9.58 -22.48 3.47
C ASP A 74 -11.02 -22.23 3.04
N PHE A 75 -11.24 -21.16 2.28
CA PHE A 75 -12.53 -20.84 1.66
C PHE A 75 -12.37 -20.43 0.18
N THR A 76 -11.33 -20.93 -0.48
CA THR A 76 -11.03 -20.68 -1.90
C THR A 76 -12.23 -20.99 -2.81
N GLU A 77 -13.00 -22.02 -2.49
CA GLU A 77 -14.20 -22.40 -3.23
C GLU A 77 -15.34 -21.38 -3.16
N PHE A 78 -15.34 -20.50 -2.16
CA PHE A 78 -16.35 -19.44 -2.04
C PHE A 78 -15.95 -18.25 -2.91
N LYS A 79 -16.59 -18.09 -4.08
CA LYS A 79 -16.23 -17.11 -5.13
C LYS A 79 -17.24 -15.99 -5.33
N THR A 80 -18.38 -16.04 -4.63
CA THR A 80 -19.45 -15.07 -4.84
C THR A 80 -19.01 -13.66 -4.48
N PRO A 81 -19.12 -12.68 -5.41
CA PRO A 81 -18.80 -11.28 -5.10
C PRO A 81 -19.73 -10.71 -4.03
N GLY A 82 -19.19 -9.87 -3.15
CA GLY A 82 -19.96 -9.24 -2.07
C GLY A 82 -19.09 -8.84 -0.89
N THR A 83 -19.73 -8.33 0.16
CA THR A 83 -19.08 -7.95 1.42
C THR A 83 -19.50 -8.90 2.53
N TYR A 84 -18.52 -9.45 3.22
CA TYR A 84 -18.68 -10.55 4.16
C TYR A 84 -17.93 -10.32 5.47
N LYS A 85 -18.27 -11.10 6.47
CA LYS A 85 -17.46 -11.31 7.68
C LYS A 85 -17.40 -12.80 8.00
N ILE A 86 -16.36 -13.23 8.69
CA ILE A 86 -16.23 -14.60 9.16
C ILE A 86 -16.59 -14.67 10.64
N ILE A 87 -17.49 -15.60 10.98
CA ILE A 87 -17.88 -15.91 12.35
C ILE A 87 -17.26 -17.24 12.75
N SER A 88 -16.56 -17.23 13.87
CA SER A 88 -15.93 -18.40 14.48
C SER A 88 -16.29 -18.48 15.96
N SER A 89 -16.40 -19.67 16.49
CA SER A 89 -16.73 -19.88 17.90
C SER A 89 -15.69 -20.75 18.58
N PRO A 90 -15.11 -20.27 19.70
CA PRO A 90 -15.52 -19.13 20.51
C PRO A 90 -14.94 -17.75 20.13
N SER A 91 -14.09 -17.64 19.10
CA SER A 91 -13.29 -16.45 18.81
C SER A 91 -14.05 -15.21 18.35
N GLY A 92 -15.30 -15.34 17.91
CA GLY A 92 -16.13 -14.20 17.48
C GLY A 92 -16.04 -13.92 15.97
N ALA A 93 -16.08 -12.64 15.59
CA ALA A 93 -16.13 -12.19 14.21
C ALA A 93 -14.79 -11.60 13.72
N SER A 94 -14.52 -11.76 12.42
CA SER A 94 -13.48 -10.98 11.72
C SER A 94 -13.95 -9.54 11.46
N TYR A 95 -13.03 -8.68 10.97
CA TYR A 95 -13.43 -7.50 10.22
C TYR A 95 -14.18 -7.90 8.94
N GLU A 96 -14.91 -6.95 8.38
CA GLU A 96 -15.52 -7.11 7.07
C GLU A 96 -14.43 -7.18 6.00
N PHE A 97 -14.69 -7.94 4.94
CA PHE A 97 -13.87 -8.04 3.75
C PHE A 97 -14.76 -8.21 2.53
N SER A 98 -14.22 -7.88 1.37
CA SER A 98 -14.95 -8.00 0.11
C SER A 98 -14.37 -9.12 -0.76
N ILE A 99 -15.22 -9.68 -1.63
CA ILE A 99 -14.82 -10.51 -2.76
C ILE A 99 -15.28 -9.78 -4.03
N GLY A 100 -14.36 -9.53 -4.97
CA GLY A 100 -14.63 -8.83 -6.23
C GLY A 100 -13.39 -8.73 -7.11
N ASP A 101 -13.58 -8.40 -8.38
CA ASP A 101 -12.48 -8.32 -9.35
C ASP A 101 -11.73 -6.99 -9.29
N ASP A 102 -12.39 -5.92 -8.84
CA ASP A 102 -11.95 -4.53 -8.83
C ASP A 102 -11.38 -4.04 -7.48
N LEU A 103 -11.22 -4.94 -6.52
CA LEU A 103 -10.84 -4.60 -5.14
C LEU A 103 -9.52 -3.84 -4.99
N TYR A 104 -8.61 -4.05 -5.92
CA TYR A 104 -7.28 -3.47 -5.87
C TYR A 104 -7.13 -2.20 -6.73
N ASP A 105 -8.15 -1.81 -7.48
CA ASP A 105 -8.08 -0.67 -8.40
C ASP A 105 -7.89 0.64 -7.63
N ASP A 106 -8.66 0.85 -6.56
CA ASP A 106 -8.49 2.02 -5.69
C ASP A 106 -7.14 1.99 -4.96
N VAL A 107 -6.67 0.82 -4.52
CA VAL A 107 -5.36 0.66 -3.86
C VAL A 107 -4.23 1.01 -4.84
N TYR A 108 -4.33 0.55 -6.07
CA TYR A 108 -3.36 0.88 -7.13
C TYR A 108 -3.32 2.37 -7.41
N LYS A 109 -4.50 2.99 -7.58
CA LYS A 109 -4.63 4.42 -7.75
C LYS A 109 -4.01 5.20 -6.61
N ASP A 110 -4.30 4.81 -5.37
CA ASP A 110 -3.75 5.47 -4.18
C ASP A 110 -2.22 5.36 -4.09
N VAL A 111 -1.64 4.23 -4.53
CA VAL A 111 -0.18 4.04 -4.58
C VAL A 111 0.46 4.99 -5.61
N VAL A 112 -0.12 5.14 -6.80
CA VAL A 112 0.41 6.09 -7.80
C VAL A 112 0.25 7.53 -7.31
N LEU A 113 -0.91 7.90 -6.76
CA LEU A 113 -1.14 9.22 -6.17
C LEU A 113 -0.24 9.49 -4.95
N MET A 114 0.17 8.47 -4.21
CA MET A 114 1.15 8.64 -3.14
C MET A 114 2.49 9.13 -3.70
N LEU A 115 2.96 8.58 -4.82
CA LEU A 115 4.19 9.05 -5.47
C LEU A 115 4.07 10.49 -5.95
N TYR A 116 2.95 10.85 -6.59
CA TYR A 116 2.67 12.25 -6.92
C TYR A 116 2.77 13.19 -5.71
N LYS A 117 2.22 12.79 -4.56
CA LYS A 117 2.27 13.58 -3.31
C LYS A 117 3.69 13.71 -2.74
N GLN A 118 4.62 12.87 -3.17
CA GLN A 118 6.04 12.94 -2.78
C GLN A 118 6.90 13.75 -3.77
N ARG A 119 6.34 14.27 -4.86
CA ARG A 119 7.09 15.04 -5.83
C ARG A 119 7.77 16.25 -5.18
N CYS A 120 9.05 16.44 -5.48
CA CYS A 120 9.87 17.58 -5.10
C CYS A 120 10.08 18.48 -6.34
N GLY A 121 10.35 19.75 -6.15
CA GLY A 121 10.68 20.67 -7.26
C GLY A 121 9.48 21.10 -8.11
N THR A 122 8.26 20.78 -7.69
CA THR A 122 7.02 21.21 -8.32
C THR A 122 5.96 21.53 -7.27
N GLU A 123 4.95 22.28 -7.64
CA GLU A 123 3.74 22.42 -6.82
C GLU A 123 2.96 21.09 -6.85
N VAL A 124 2.57 20.62 -5.69
CA VAL A 124 1.62 19.52 -5.51
C VAL A 124 0.27 20.13 -5.15
N THR A 125 -0.67 20.06 -6.09
CA THR A 125 -1.90 20.85 -6.03
C THR A 125 -2.94 20.32 -5.06
N LYS A 126 -3.75 21.20 -4.48
CA LYS A 126 -4.73 20.84 -3.44
C LYS A 126 -5.91 20.03 -3.98
N ASP A 127 -6.28 20.21 -5.23
CA ASP A 127 -7.36 19.47 -5.88
C ASP A 127 -7.04 17.99 -6.05
N ILE A 128 -5.76 17.62 -6.21
CA ILE A 128 -5.29 16.23 -6.30
C ILE A 128 -4.83 15.69 -4.94
N ALA A 129 -4.05 16.45 -4.22
CA ALA A 129 -3.36 15.98 -3.00
C ALA A 129 -4.09 16.29 -1.69
N GLY A 130 -5.14 17.13 -1.70
CA GLY A 130 -5.88 17.50 -0.49
C GLY A 130 -4.98 18.15 0.56
N ASP A 131 -4.92 17.55 1.74
CA ASP A 131 -4.11 18.05 2.88
C ASP A 131 -2.60 17.84 2.70
N PHE A 132 -2.18 17.09 1.69
CA PHE A 132 -0.76 16.87 1.35
C PHE A 132 -0.25 17.86 0.28
N ALA A 133 -1.06 18.82 -0.13
CA ALA A 133 -0.66 19.86 -1.07
C ALA A 133 0.47 20.72 -0.51
N HIS A 134 1.40 21.11 -1.37
CA HIS A 134 2.51 22.00 -1.01
C HIS A 134 3.02 22.78 -2.23
N GLU A 135 3.63 23.92 -1.96
CA GLU A 135 4.33 24.73 -2.95
C GLU A 135 5.60 23.99 -3.48
N ALA A 136 6.10 24.45 -4.63
CA ALA A 136 7.36 23.95 -5.16
C ALA A 136 8.49 24.14 -4.13
N CYS A 137 9.22 23.08 -3.83
CA CYS A 137 10.27 23.05 -2.81
C CYS A 137 11.63 22.68 -3.40
N HIS A 138 12.73 22.95 -2.67
CA HIS A 138 14.10 22.60 -3.04
C HIS A 138 14.53 23.08 -4.44
N MET A 139 14.09 24.29 -4.78
CA MET A 139 14.34 24.93 -6.09
C MET A 139 15.73 25.56 -6.21
N GLN A 140 16.54 25.52 -5.15
CA GLN A 140 17.86 26.10 -5.13
C GLN A 140 18.91 25.06 -5.54
N GLU A 141 19.96 25.51 -6.23
CA GLU A 141 21.12 24.66 -6.50
C GLU A 141 21.82 24.21 -5.20
N ALA A 142 22.27 22.97 -5.19
CA ALA A 142 23.08 22.42 -4.10
C ALA A 142 24.56 22.43 -4.45
N THR A 143 25.40 22.64 -3.44
CA THR A 143 26.85 22.49 -3.58
C THR A 143 27.24 21.02 -3.47
N VAL A 144 28.06 20.54 -4.40
CA VAL A 144 28.57 19.17 -4.38
C VAL A 144 29.43 18.95 -3.14
N TYR A 145 29.06 17.96 -2.32
CA TYR A 145 29.80 17.65 -1.10
C TYR A 145 31.24 17.19 -1.40
N GLY A 146 32.17 17.77 -0.68
CA GLY A 146 33.60 17.47 -0.84
C GLY A 146 34.28 18.14 -2.05
N ASP A 147 33.54 18.83 -2.90
CA ASP A 147 34.13 19.64 -3.98
C ASP A 147 34.61 21.00 -3.44
N THR A 148 35.92 21.21 -3.49
CA THR A 148 36.55 22.45 -3.04
C THR A 148 36.42 23.62 -4.04
N SER A 149 35.99 23.34 -5.27
CA SER A 149 35.74 24.36 -6.30
C SER A 149 34.42 25.09 -6.08
N GLY A 150 33.52 24.50 -5.25
CA GLY A 150 32.20 25.02 -4.98
C GLY A 150 31.22 24.81 -6.11
N THR A 151 31.37 23.75 -6.90
CA THR A 151 30.45 23.36 -7.97
C THR A 151 29.04 23.22 -7.43
N LYS A 152 28.09 23.83 -8.14
CA LYS A 152 26.66 23.76 -7.83
C LYS A 152 25.93 23.04 -8.94
N ILE A 153 24.94 22.25 -8.56
CA ILE A 153 24.08 21.51 -9.47
C ILE A 153 22.61 21.76 -9.16
N ASP A 154 21.76 21.73 -10.19
CA ASP A 154 20.30 21.72 -10.04
C ASP A 154 19.87 20.36 -9.46
N VAL A 155 19.34 20.40 -8.25
CA VAL A 155 18.85 19.22 -7.55
C VAL A 155 17.31 19.19 -7.45
N SER A 156 16.61 20.09 -8.16
CA SER A 156 15.15 20.12 -8.15
C SER A 156 14.55 18.90 -8.86
N GLY A 157 13.45 18.37 -8.37
CA GLY A 157 12.77 17.20 -8.91
C GLY A 157 12.92 15.95 -8.05
N GLY A 158 12.44 14.83 -8.54
CA GLY A 158 12.42 13.56 -7.83
C GLY A 158 11.39 13.48 -6.71
N TRP A 159 11.40 12.38 -5.97
CA TRP A 159 10.48 12.16 -4.85
C TRP A 159 11.18 12.33 -3.50
N HIS A 160 10.48 12.92 -2.53
CA HIS A 160 10.88 12.88 -1.14
C HIS A 160 10.82 11.45 -0.62
N ASP A 161 11.83 11.00 0.11
CA ASP A 161 11.88 9.65 0.68
C ASP A 161 11.01 9.54 1.94
N ALA A 162 11.28 10.40 2.93
CA ALA A 162 10.61 10.37 4.22
C ALA A 162 10.44 11.77 4.82
N GLY A 163 10.17 11.88 6.11
CA GLY A 163 9.96 13.13 6.82
C GLY A 163 11.19 14.06 6.91
N ASP A 164 12.34 13.63 6.47
CA ASP A 164 13.54 14.45 6.26
C ASP A 164 13.54 15.20 4.92
N TYR A 165 12.57 14.88 4.03
CA TYR A 165 12.47 15.40 2.65
C TYR A 165 13.73 15.16 1.81
N GLY A 166 14.56 14.18 2.20
CA GLY A 166 15.70 13.72 1.42
C GLY A 166 15.26 13.04 0.14
N ARG A 167 16.17 13.00 -0.84
CA ARG A 167 15.99 12.28 -2.09
C ARG A 167 17.20 11.41 -2.30
N TYR A 168 16.95 10.13 -2.53
CA TYR A 168 18.03 9.12 -2.56
C TYR A 168 17.92 8.28 -3.81
N VAL A 169 18.93 8.35 -4.67
CA VAL A 169 18.93 7.64 -5.97
C VAL A 169 18.67 6.14 -5.80
N VAL A 170 19.20 5.51 -4.76
CA VAL A 170 19.05 4.05 -4.57
C VAL A 170 17.60 3.65 -4.30
N SER A 171 16.92 4.34 -3.39
CA SER A 171 15.50 4.05 -3.09
C SER A 171 14.58 4.46 -4.24
N GLY A 172 14.85 5.62 -4.85
CA GLY A 172 14.12 6.07 -6.04
C GLY A 172 14.26 5.08 -7.22
N ALA A 173 15.47 4.62 -7.52
CA ALA A 173 15.72 3.64 -8.57
C ALA A 173 15.00 2.30 -8.32
N LYS A 174 14.92 1.86 -7.06
CA LYS A 174 14.14 0.66 -6.70
C LYS A 174 12.65 0.85 -6.97
N THR A 175 12.10 2.00 -6.60
CA THR A 175 10.69 2.32 -6.86
C THR A 175 10.40 2.41 -8.36
N VAL A 176 11.27 3.04 -9.15
CA VAL A 176 11.15 3.07 -10.62
C VAL A 176 11.15 1.65 -11.20
N GLN A 177 12.04 0.77 -10.71
CA GLN A 177 12.05 -0.63 -11.12
C GLN A 177 10.73 -1.33 -10.82
N ASP A 178 10.14 -1.11 -9.64
CA ASP A 178 8.86 -1.71 -9.27
C ASP A 178 7.71 -1.22 -10.16
N LEU A 179 7.71 0.05 -10.55
CA LEU A 179 6.75 0.60 -11.51
C LEU A 179 6.90 -0.04 -12.89
N PHE A 180 8.14 -0.24 -13.36
CA PHE A 180 8.37 -0.93 -14.63
C PHE A 180 7.92 -2.40 -14.60
N LEU A 181 8.16 -3.11 -13.49
CA LEU A 181 7.66 -4.48 -13.32
C LEU A 181 6.13 -4.52 -13.27
N ALA A 182 5.48 -3.53 -12.64
CA ALA A 182 4.03 -3.43 -12.65
C ALA A 182 3.48 -3.23 -14.07
N TYR A 183 4.17 -2.44 -14.89
CA TYR A 183 3.82 -2.27 -16.30
C TYR A 183 4.06 -3.54 -17.12
N GLU A 184 5.26 -4.14 -17.02
CA GLU A 184 5.68 -5.26 -17.88
C GLU A 184 5.00 -6.58 -17.48
N ASP A 185 4.96 -6.90 -16.19
CA ASP A 185 4.49 -8.21 -15.71
C ASP A 185 2.96 -8.25 -15.50
N TYR A 186 2.34 -7.10 -15.19
CA TYR A 186 0.92 -7.04 -14.85
C TYR A 186 0.09 -6.19 -15.81
N GLY A 187 0.73 -5.60 -16.84
CA GLY A 187 0.03 -4.83 -17.86
C GLY A 187 -0.72 -3.61 -17.34
N GLN A 188 -0.17 -2.94 -16.31
CA GLN A 188 -0.79 -1.77 -15.72
C GLN A 188 -0.64 -0.57 -16.66
N THR A 189 -1.70 -0.21 -17.36
CA THR A 189 -1.71 0.80 -18.44
C THR A 189 -2.71 1.93 -18.20
N ALA A 190 -3.23 2.09 -16.96
CA ALA A 190 -4.17 3.15 -16.63
C ALA A 190 -3.54 4.55 -16.85
N ASP A 191 -4.30 5.42 -17.52
CA ASP A 191 -3.94 6.81 -17.88
C ASP A 191 -5.02 7.77 -17.36
N ASP A 192 -5.65 7.42 -16.22
CA ASP A 192 -6.75 8.16 -15.59
C ASP A 192 -6.74 8.07 -14.05
N LEU A 193 -5.57 7.83 -13.48
CA LEU A 193 -5.43 7.68 -12.03
C LEU A 193 -5.49 9.03 -11.28
N GLY A 194 -5.40 10.15 -12.01
CA GLY A 194 -5.64 11.49 -11.49
C GLY A 194 -4.39 12.27 -11.11
N ILE A 195 -3.23 11.91 -11.66
CA ILE A 195 -2.04 12.77 -11.65
C ILE A 195 -2.16 13.87 -12.72
N PRO A 196 -1.33 14.93 -12.70
CA PRO A 196 -1.44 16.01 -13.70
C PRO A 196 -1.27 15.57 -15.14
N GLU A 197 -0.54 14.50 -15.39
CA GLU A 197 -0.25 13.93 -16.71
C GLU A 197 -1.38 13.04 -17.24
N SER A 198 -2.32 12.60 -16.38
CA SER A 198 -3.42 11.69 -16.78
C SER A 198 -4.12 12.15 -18.05
N GLY A 199 -4.37 11.23 -18.97
CA GLY A 199 -5.00 11.50 -20.27
C GLY A 199 -4.02 11.85 -21.39
N ASN A 200 -2.70 11.74 -21.18
CA ASN A 200 -1.67 12.07 -22.17
C ASN A 200 -1.33 10.89 -23.10
N LYS A 201 -1.94 9.69 -22.92
CA LYS A 201 -1.72 8.42 -23.60
C LYS A 201 -0.45 7.67 -23.17
N THR A 202 0.17 8.12 -22.10
CA THR A 202 1.21 7.38 -21.39
C THR A 202 0.58 6.85 -20.10
N PRO A 203 0.78 5.59 -19.71
CA PRO A 203 0.32 5.12 -18.41
C PRO A 203 0.84 5.98 -17.27
N ASP A 204 -0.02 6.40 -16.35
CA ASP A 204 0.33 7.31 -15.25
C ASP A 204 1.51 6.82 -14.39
N LEU A 205 1.62 5.50 -14.21
CA LEU A 205 2.77 4.93 -13.50
C LEU A 205 4.11 5.16 -14.23
N LEU A 206 4.09 5.25 -15.57
CA LEU A 206 5.30 5.54 -16.35
C LEU A 206 5.61 7.04 -16.34
N ASP A 207 4.60 7.91 -16.24
CA ASP A 207 4.81 9.34 -16.01
C ASP A 207 5.44 9.60 -14.64
N GLU A 208 4.99 8.89 -13.60
CA GLU A 208 5.64 8.95 -12.29
C GLU A 208 7.08 8.43 -12.33
N ALA A 209 7.32 7.27 -12.97
CA ALA A 209 8.67 6.74 -13.15
C ALA A 209 9.58 7.73 -13.88
N LYS A 210 9.05 8.38 -14.93
CA LYS A 210 9.78 9.41 -15.69
C LYS A 210 10.13 10.62 -14.82
N TYR A 211 9.22 11.05 -13.92
CA TYR A 211 9.48 12.18 -13.02
C TYR A 211 10.73 11.96 -12.17
N GLU A 212 10.86 10.78 -11.61
CA GLU A 212 12.05 10.39 -10.83
C GLU A 212 13.30 10.22 -11.70
N LEU A 213 13.17 9.58 -12.87
CA LEU A 213 14.30 9.41 -13.80
C LEU A 213 14.84 10.73 -14.32
N ASP A 214 13.98 11.71 -14.59
CA ASP A 214 14.42 13.04 -15.02
C ASP A 214 15.27 13.73 -13.93
N TRP A 215 14.94 13.51 -12.66
CA TRP A 215 15.78 13.98 -11.56
C TRP A 215 17.08 13.19 -11.45
N MET A 216 17.06 11.86 -11.55
CA MET A 216 18.27 11.02 -11.51
C MET A 216 19.27 11.41 -12.59
N LEU A 217 18.80 11.79 -13.78
CA LEU A 217 19.66 12.30 -14.85
C LEU A 217 20.40 13.58 -14.47
N LYS A 218 19.81 14.44 -13.64
CA LYS A 218 20.48 15.64 -13.10
C LYS A 218 21.56 15.28 -12.07
N MET A 219 21.39 14.15 -11.37
CA MET A 219 22.34 13.65 -10.37
C MET A 219 23.53 12.91 -11.00
N GLN A 220 23.53 12.67 -12.31
CA GLN A 220 24.63 12.02 -13.00
C GLN A 220 25.67 13.03 -13.46
N ASP A 221 26.92 12.85 -13.06
CA ASP A 221 28.05 13.63 -13.56
C ASP A 221 28.34 13.27 -15.02
N ALA A 222 28.23 14.25 -15.92
CA ALA A 222 28.36 14.03 -17.35
C ALA A 222 29.76 13.59 -17.80
N ALA A 223 30.79 13.87 -17.02
CA ALA A 223 32.20 13.56 -17.38
C ALA A 223 32.60 12.16 -16.92
N SER A 224 32.23 11.77 -15.71
CA SER A 224 32.58 10.47 -15.11
C SER A 224 31.49 9.41 -15.24
N GLY A 225 30.25 9.82 -15.46
CA GLY A 225 29.05 8.95 -15.38
C GLY A 225 28.69 8.53 -13.95
N GLY A 226 29.43 9.01 -12.96
CA GLY A 226 29.11 8.79 -11.55
C GLY A 226 27.84 9.50 -11.13
N VAL A 227 27.21 9.06 -10.03
CA VAL A 227 25.97 9.62 -9.49
C VAL A 227 26.26 10.24 -8.13
N TYR A 228 25.79 11.46 -7.90
CA TYR A 228 25.92 12.21 -6.66
C TYR A 228 25.08 11.65 -5.53
#